data_ad4ee69eb93b465726b8799cf83d46e5
#
_entry.id   ad4ee69eb93b465726b8799cf83d46e5
#
_cell.length_a   1.000
_cell.length_b   1.000
_cell.length_c   1.000
_cell.angle_alpha   90.00
_cell.angle_beta   90.00
_cell.angle_gamma   90.00
#
_symmetry.space_group_name_H-M   'P 1'
#
loop_
_entity.id
_entity.type
_entity.pdbx_description
1 polymer ?
#
loop_
_entity_poly.entity_id
_entity_poly.type
_entity_poly.pdbx_seq_one_letter_code
_entity_poly.pdbx_strand_id
1 'polypeptide(L)'
;MTGPNWWPRRLRKRARRGVLGANLGKNKYSEDAADDYAKGVEALGPYADYLVVNVSSPNTPGLRALQGRAPLEKLLKVVIKARNSFAKGVPVLLKVAPDLTEEDKSDIAAVVTKVKLDGMIVSNTTIDRPVGLNSYDQDEKGGLSGPPLMEPSTKVLADFYRLTEGKVPLIGVGGIASGKDAYEKILNGASLVQLYSSLVYHGVELVTEIKEDLARRLRKDGFSNVSDAVGAAFPEISGKGIPVDEARSAKAAVAAKSNKK
;
A
#
# COMPACT_ATOMS: atom_id res chain seq x y z
N MET A 1 -12.84 14.93 -22.98
CA MET A 1 -13.76 13.80 -23.23
C MET A 1 -14.10 13.20 -21.89
N THR A 2 -15.33 13.35 -21.44
CA THR A 2 -15.84 12.68 -20.25
C THR A 2 -15.79 11.19 -20.53
N GLY A 3 -15.07 10.43 -19.72
CA GLY A 3 -15.06 8.97 -19.80
C GLY A 3 -16.50 8.44 -19.80
N PRO A 4 -16.74 7.26 -20.41
CA PRO A 4 -18.09 6.80 -20.65
C PRO A 4 -18.88 6.71 -19.34
N ASN A 5 -20.07 7.30 -19.31
CA ASN A 5 -21.03 7.30 -18.20
C ASN A 5 -21.53 5.89 -17.76
N TRP A 6 -20.85 4.84 -18.17
CA TRP A 6 -21.24 3.45 -17.92
C TRP A 6 -20.77 2.92 -16.54
N TRP A 7 -19.65 3.43 -15.99
CA TRP A 7 -19.17 3.01 -14.69
C TRP A 7 -20.18 3.33 -13.57
N PRO A 8 -20.67 4.58 -13.42
CA PRO A 8 -21.70 4.90 -12.44
C PRO A 8 -22.97 4.07 -12.60
N ARG A 9 -23.38 3.77 -13.85
CA ARG A 9 -24.55 2.93 -14.14
C ARG A 9 -24.39 1.49 -13.66
N ARG A 10 -23.19 0.90 -13.80
CA ARG A 10 -22.88 -0.45 -13.30
C ARG A 10 -22.80 -0.47 -11.77
N LEU A 11 -22.15 0.51 -11.17
CA LEU A 11 -21.99 0.60 -9.73
C LEU A 11 -23.33 0.82 -8.99
N ARG A 12 -24.25 1.56 -9.57
CA ARG A 12 -25.63 1.70 -9.03
C ARG A 12 -26.37 0.36 -8.88
N LYS A 13 -26.11 -0.57 -9.80
CA LYS A 13 -26.74 -1.89 -9.83
C LYS A 13 -26.01 -2.92 -8.97
N ARG A 14 -24.86 -2.57 -8.41
CA ARG A 14 -24.08 -3.47 -7.59
C ARG A 14 -24.82 -3.78 -6.29
N ALA A 15 -25.10 -5.06 -6.05
CA ALA A 15 -25.43 -5.49 -4.70
C ALA A 15 -24.19 -5.18 -3.80
N ARG A 16 -24.37 -4.43 -2.72
CA ARG A 16 -23.29 -4.07 -1.78
C ARG A 16 -22.76 -5.30 -1.05
N ARG A 17 -22.01 -6.13 -1.77
CA ARG A 17 -21.28 -7.28 -1.22
C ARG A 17 -19.79 -7.00 -1.33
N GLY A 18 -19.10 -6.96 -0.19
CA GLY A 18 -17.67 -6.67 -0.09
C GLY A 18 -17.32 -5.18 -0.23
N VAL A 19 -16.07 -4.84 0.08
CA VAL A 19 -15.51 -3.49 0.05
C VAL A 19 -15.05 -3.13 -1.37
N LEU A 20 -15.41 -1.95 -1.86
CA LEU A 20 -15.02 -1.43 -3.17
C LEU A 20 -14.16 -0.19 -3.04
N GLY A 21 -12.91 -0.26 -3.48
CA GLY A 21 -12.05 0.90 -3.66
C GLY A 21 -12.13 1.45 -5.09
N ALA A 22 -12.23 2.77 -5.24
CA ALA A 22 -12.13 3.43 -6.54
C ALA A 22 -10.72 4.05 -6.70
N ASN A 23 -9.96 3.54 -7.66
CA ASN A 23 -8.61 4.02 -7.97
C ASN A 23 -8.68 5.13 -9.02
N LEU A 24 -8.35 6.35 -8.61
CA LEU A 24 -8.42 7.56 -9.41
C LEU A 24 -7.03 7.90 -9.96
N GLY A 25 -6.97 8.40 -11.19
CA GLY A 25 -5.74 8.79 -11.84
C GLY A 25 -5.96 9.93 -12.85
N LYS A 26 -4.86 10.60 -13.21
CA LYS A 26 -4.81 11.60 -14.27
C LYS A 26 -4.98 10.92 -15.63
N ASN A 27 -5.78 11.51 -16.51
CA ASN A 27 -5.84 11.09 -17.92
C ASN A 27 -4.54 11.45 -18.64
N LYS A 28 -4.13 10.59 -19.57
CA LYS A 28 -2.84 10.73 -20.27
C LYS A 28 -2.68 12.08 -20.96
N TYR A 29 -3.75 12.63 -21.51
CA TYR A 29 -3.77 13.86 -22.32
C TYR A 29 -4.37 15.06 -21.59
N SER A 30 -4.70 14.95 -20.30
CA SER A 30 -5.23 16.08 -19.53
C SER A 30 -4.10 17.01 -19.09
N GLU A 31 -4.34 18.30 -19.19
CA GLU A 31 -3.44 19.33 -18.67
C GLU A 31 -3.68 19.61 -17.19
N ASP A 32 -4.94 19.52 -16.73
CA ASP A 32 -5.32 19.71 -15.34
C ASP A 32 -5.54 18.35 -14.62
N ALA A 33 -4.49 17.90 -13.95
CA ALA A 33 -4.58 16.69 -13.15
C ALA A 33 -5.61 16.80 -12.01
N ALA A 34 -5.67 17.93 -11.33
CA ALA A 34 -6.54 18.11 -10.17
C ALA A 34 -8.03 18.02 -10.55
N ASP A 35 -8.39 18.54 -11.72
CA ASP A 35 -9.74 18.43 -12.28
C ASP A 35 -10.11 16.97 -12.60
N ASP A 36 -9.17 16.19 -13.17
CA ASP A 36 -9.40 14.77 -13.44
C ASP A 36 -9.73 13.98 -12.15
N TYR A 37 -8.97 14.22 -11.08
CA TYR A 37 -9.23 13.57 -9.80
C TYR A 37 -10.55 14.05 -9.17
N ALA A 38 -10.87 15.34 -9.23
CA ALA A 38 -12.12 15.88 -8.72
C ALA A 38 -13.33 15.26 -9.43
N LYS A 39 -13.29 15.19 -10.77
CA LYS A 39 -14.33 14.52 -11.58
C LYS A 39 -14.44 13.03 -11.26
N GLY A 40 -13.31 12.37 -11.01
CA GLY A 40 -13.28 10.97 -10.58
C GLY A 40 -13.97 10.78 -9.21
N VAL A 41 -13.74 11.68 -8.26
CA VAL A 41 -14.42 11.68 -6.95
C VAL A 41 -15.92 11.90 -7.12
N GLU A 42 -16.34 12.88 -7.91
CA GLU A 42 -17.74 13.15 -8.19
C GLU A 42 -18.46 11.93 -8.79
N ALA A 43 -17.82 11.31 -9.80
CA ALA A 43 -18.43 10.21 -10.55
C ALA A 43 -18.48 8.89 -9.78
N LEU A 44 -17.44 8.56 -8.99
CA LEU A 44 -17.24 7.24 -8.38
C LEU A 44 -17.38 7.26 -6.85
N GLY A 45 -17.11 8.38 -6.21
CA GLY A 45 -17.12 8.52 -4.76
C GLY A 45 -18.42 8.06 -4.09
N PRO A 46 -19.61 8.40 -4.62
CA PRO A 46 -20.89 7.96 -4.03
C PRO A 46 -21.08 6.43 -3.99
N TYR A 47 -20.28 5.69 -4.74
CA TYR A 47 -20.39 4.22 -4.87
C TYR A 47 -19.22 3.46 -4.24
N ALA A 48 -18.15 4.16 -3.86
CA ALA A 48 -16.95 3.59 -3.30
C ALA A 48 -17.00 3.53 -1.77
N ASP A 49 -16.37 2.50 -1.20
CA ASP A 49 -16.12 2.40 0.23
C ASP A 49 -14.81 3.10 0.63
N TYR A 50 -13.90 3.30 -0.33
CA TYR A 50 -12.73 4.17 -0.20
C TYR A 50 -12.24 4.65 -1.58
N LEU A 51 -11.51 5.76 -1.60
CA LEU A 51 -10.93 6.37 -2.80
C LEU A 51 -9.40 6.28 -2.74
N VAL A 52 -8.78 6.08 -3.90
CA VAL A 52 -7.33 6.07 -4.02
C VAL A 52 -6.88 7.16 -4.99
N VAL A 53 -6.06 8.08 -4.52
CA VAL A 53 -5.34 9.06 -5.35
C VAL A 53 -4.06 8.41 -5.83
N ASN A 54 -4.06 7.93 -7.08
CA ASN A 54 -2.93 7.23 -7.66
C ASN A 54 -2.03 8.20 -8.44
N VAL A 55 -0.96 8.68 -7.82
CA VAL A 55 0.04 9.58 -8.41
C VAL A 55 1.33 8.87 -8.83
N SER A 56 1.31 7.54 -8.88
CA SER A 56 2.52 6.73 -8.91
C SER A 56 2.68 5.84 -10.14
N SER A 57 1.72 5.84 -11.09
CA SER A 57 1.85 5.03 -12.31
C SER A 57 3.05 5.50 -13.16
N PRO A 58 3.96 4.60 -13.56
CA PRO A 58 5.06 4.94 -14.46
C PRO A 58 4.61 5.15 -15.91
N ASN A 59 3.38 4.71 -16.24
CA ASN A 59 2.87 4.66 -17.61
C ASN A 59 2.17 5.96 -18.04
N THR A 60 1.99 6.92 -17.11
CA THR A 60 1.36 8.22 -17.40
C THR A 60 2.41 9.31 -17.31
N PRO A 61 2.73 9.99 -18.42
CA PRO A 61 3.73 11.05 -18.43
C PRO A 61 3.44 12.13 -17.38
N GLY A 62 4.48 12.53 -16.64
CA GLY A 62 4.41 13.60 -15.64
C GLY A 62 3.61 13.25 -14.37
N LEU A 63 3.01 12.08 -14.29
CA LEU A 63 2.17 11.72 -13.11
C LEU A 63 3.00 11.68 -11.83
N ARG A 64 4.19 11.08 -11.86
CA ARG A 64 5.06 10.98 -10.68
C ARG A 64 5.57 12.32 -10.18
N ALA A 65 5.62 13.36 -11.03
CA ALA A 65 5.95 14.72 -10.59
C ALA A 65 4.92 15.31 -9.60
N LEU A 66 3.70 14.75 -9.57
CA LEU A 66 2.68 15.11 -8.58
C LEU A 66 3.01 14.62 -7.15
N GLN A 67 4.02 13.78 -6.98
CA GLN A 67 4.49 13.33 -5.66
C GLN A 67 5.35 14.38 -4.95
N GLY A 68 5.87 15.39 -5.67
CA GLY A 68 6.58 16.52 -5.06
C GLY A 68 5.68 17.27 -4.08
N ARG A 69 6.26 17.85 -3.03
CA ARG A 69 5.57 18.44 -1.88
C ARG A 69 4.44 19.40 -2.23
N ALA A 70 4.74 20.47 -2.98
CA ALA A 70 3.76 21.49 -3.30
C ALA A 70 2.66 21.02 -4.28
N PRO A 71 2.96 20.32 -5.38
CA PRO A 71 1.97 19.69 -6.24
C PRO A 71 1.07 18.71 -5.51
N LEU A 72 1.64 17.86 -4.65
CA LEU A 72 0.89 16.87 -3.89
C LEU A 72 -0.09 17.53 -2.91
N GLU A 73 0.37 18.51 -2.15
CA GLU A 73 -0.49 19.23 -1.20
C GLU A 73 -1.66 19.93 -1.91
N LYS A 74 -1.39 20.57 -3.05
CA LYS A 74 -2.43 21.21 -3.87
C LYS A 74 -3.45 20.19 -4.36
N LEU A 75 -2.99 19.07 -4.90
CA LEU A 75 -3.85 18.00 -5.41
C LEU A 75 -4.73 17.41 -4.31
N LEU A 76 -4.14 17.04 -3.18
CA LEU A 76 -4.88 16.41 -2.08
C LEU A 76 -5.93 17.35 -1.48
N LYS A 77 -5.66 18.66 -1.39
CA LYS A 77 -6.67 19.65 -0.97
C LYS A 77 -7.88 19.69 -1.91
N VAL A 78 -7.65 19.62 -3.23
CA VAL A 78 -8.73 19.58 -4.23
C VAL A 78 -9.54 18.29 -4.09
N VAL A 79 -8.87 17.13 -3.96
CA VAL A 79 -9.54 15.83 -3.78
C VAL A 79 -10.36 15.79 -2.49
N ILE A 80 -9.80 16.25 -1.37
CA ILE A 80 -10.51 16.29 -0.08
C ILE A 80 -11.74 17.21 -0.17
N LYS A 81 -11.63 18.37 -0.84
CA LYS A 81 -12.76 19.26 -1.08
C LYS A 81 -13.86 18.56 -1.89
N ALA A 82 -13.49 17.92 -3.00
CA ALA A 82 -14.44 17.17 -3.82
C ALA A 82 -15.10 16.01 -3.04
N ARG A 83 -14.29 15.23 -2.27
CA ARG A 83 -14.79 14.16 -1.41
C ARG A 83 -15.84 14.68 -0.42
N ASN A 84 -15.59 15.81 0.21
CA ASN A 84 -16.52 16.39 1.18
C ASN A 84 -17.85 16.84 0.54
N SER A 85 -17.82 17.21 -0.75
CA SER A 85 -19.01 17.61 -1.50
C SER A 85 -19.81 16.43 -2.05
N PHE A 86 -19.15 15.40 -2.56
CA PHE A 86 -19.80 14.33 -3.34
C PHE A 86 -19.80 12.96 -2.66
N ALA A 87 -18.89 12.73 -1.71
CA ALA A 87 -18.68 11.44 -1.07
C ALA A 87 -18.27 11.58 0.41
N LYS A 88 -19.01 12.41 1.15
CA LYS A 88 -18.70 12.77 2.55
C LYS A 88 -18.47 11.52 3.41
N GLY A 89 -17.35 11.51 4.11
CA GLY A 89 -16.97 10.41 5.02
C GLY A 89 -16.30 9.20 4.34
N VAL A 90 -16.20 9.17 2.99
CA VAL A 90 -15.47 8.10 2.29
C VAL A 90 -13.96 8.32 2.48
N PRO A 91 -13.21 7.34 2.98
CA PRO A 91 -11.76 7.47 3.18
C PRO A 91 -11.02 7.72 1.85
N VAL A 92 -9.98 8.56 1.91
CA VAL A 92 -9.09 8.88 0.78
C VAL A 92 -7.68 8.40 1.10
N LEU A 93 -7.13 7.55 0.26
CA LEU A 93 -5.78 7.02 0.37
C LEU A 93 -4.89 7.53 -0.76
N LEU A 94 -3.61 7.74 -0.46
CA LEU A 94 -2.59 8.09 -1.46
C LEU A 94 -1.81 6.85 -1.87
N LYS A 95 -1.71 6.55 -3.18
CA LYS A 95 -0.85 5.47 -3.68
C LYS A 95 0.44 6.03 -4.27
N VAL A 96 1.57 5.60 -3.70
CA VAL A 96 2.92 6.10 -4.01
C VAL A 96 3.76 5.09 -4.80
N ALA A 97 4.81 5.59 -5.47
CA ALA A 97 5.81 4.76 -6.14
C ALA A 97 6.79 4.15 -5.12
N PRO A 98 7.47 3.05 -5.45
CA PRO A 98 8.57 2.54 -4.64
C PRO A 98 9.89 3.30 -4.89
N ASP A 99 10.03 3.93 -6.06
CA ASP A 99 11.25 4.57 -6.55
C ASP A 99 11.31 6.02 -6.03
N LEU A 100 11.37 6.20 -4.71
CA LEU A 100 11.38 7.50 -4.04
C LEU A 100 12.71 7.71 -3.33
N THR A 101 13.23 8.96 -3.41
CA THR A 101 14.37 9.38 -2.59
C THR A 101 13.95 9.55 -1.13
N GLU A 102 14.91 9.69 -0.22
CA GLU A 102 14.63 9.96 1.20
C GLU A 102 13.90 11.30 1.37
N GLU A 103 14.26 12.31 0.56
CA GLU A 103 13.60 13.61 0.53
C GLU A 103 12.14 13.49 0.07
N ASP A 104 11.88 12.76 -1.04
CA ASP A 104 10.51 12.52 -1.52
C ASP A 104 9.64 11.85 -0.44
N LYS A 105 10.18 10.83 0.25
CA LYS A 105 9.46 10.12 1.31
C LYS A 105 9.11 11.05 2.47
N SER A 106 10.08 11.87 2.90
CA SER A 106 9.89 12.85 3.96
C SER A 106 8.83 13.90 3.59
N ASP A 107 8.89 14.43 2.38
CA ASP A 107 7.94 15.42 1.86
C ASP A 107 6.52 14.85 1.75
N ILE A 108 6.37 13.64 1.20
CA ILE A 108 5.08 12.96 1.11
C ILE A 108 4.50 12.72 2.51
N ALA A 109 5.28 12.20 3.45
CA ALA A 109 4.84 11.95 4.82
C ALA A 109 4.39 13.25 5.52
N ALA A 110 5.13 14.34 5.35
CA ALA A 110 4.77 15.65 5.90
C ALA A 110 3.45 16.17 5.32
N VAL A 111 3.24 16.03 4.00
CA VAL A 111 2.00 16.45 3.33
C VAL A 111 0.82 15.62 3.81
N VAL A 112 0.96 14.28 3.81
CA VAL A 112 -0.11 13.35 4.22
C VAL A 112 -0.56 13.63 5.67
N THR A 113 0.39 13.83 6.56
CA THR A 113 0.12 14.17 7.96
C THR A 113 -0.56 15.54 8.09
N LYS A 114 -0.05 16.55 7.36
CA LYS A 114 -0.60 17.92 7.37
C LYS A 114 -2.05 17.98 6.90
N VAL A 115 -2.38 17.27 5.81
CA VAL A 115 -3.76 17.26 5.26
C VAL A 115 -4.67 16.26 5.98
N LYS A 116 -4.15 15.50 6.94
CA LYS A 116 -4.86 14.45 7.69
C LYS A 116 -5.53 13.44 6.74
N LEU A 117 -4.73 12.89 5.82
CA LEU A 117 -5.22 11.87 4.90
C LEU A 117 -5.56 10.58 5.64
N ASP A 118 -6.55 9.84 5.15
CA ASP A 118 -7.07 8.65 5.83
C ASP A 118 -6.14 7.42 5.73
N GLY A 119 -5.16 7.42 4.82
CA GLY A 119 -4.16 6.35 4.71
C GLY A 119 -3.31 6.43 3.45
N MET A 120 -2.41 5.46 3.31
CA MET A 120 -1.54 5.33 2.13
C MET A 120 -1.51 3.89 1.61
N ILE A 121 -1.24 3.74 0.31
CA ILE A 121 -0.96 2.45 -0.35
C ILE A 121 0.48 2.46 -0.82
N VAL A 122 1.29 1.58 -0.26
CA VAL A 122 2.73 1.47 -0.49
C VAL A 122 3.06 0.04 -0.96
N SER A 123 3.35 -0.15 -2.25
CA SER A 123 3.63 0.79 -3.29
C SER A 123 2.97 0.41 -4.63
N ASN A 124 3.20 1.24 -5.66
CA ASN A 124 2.98 0.88 -7.06
C ASN A 124 4.15 0.00 -7.57
N THR A 125 4.19 -0.27 -8.86
CA THR A 125 5.28 -0.98 -9.55
C THR A 125 6.54 -0.12 -9.65
N THR A 126 7.72 -0.76 -9.75
CA THR A 126 9.00 -0.08 -9.89
C THR A 126 9.41 0.10 -11.35
N ILE A 127 10.16 1.15 -11.63
CA ILE A 127 10.88 1.31 -12.91
C ILE A 127 12.30 0.72 -12.85
N ASP A 128 12.73 0.33 -11.67
CA ASP A 128 14.02 -0.32 -11.49
C ASP A 128 14.04 -1.72 -12.12
N ARG A 129 15.23 -2.15 -12.53
CA ARG A 129 15.50 -3.46 -13.12
C ARG A 129 16.60 -4.13 -12.34
N PRO A 130 16.26 -4.86 -11.25
CA PRO A 130 17.26 -5.50 -10.43
C PRO A 130 18.04 -6.56 -11.22
N VAL A 131 19.29 -6.74 -10.85
CA VAL A 131 20.15 -7.79 -11.42
C VAL A 131 19.54 -9.17 -11.14
N GLY A 132 19.57 -10.04 -12.13
CA GLY A 132 19.06 -11.43 -12.01
C GLY A 132 17.68 -11.63 -12.61
N LEU A 133 17.11 -10.64 -13.29
CA LEU A 133 15.95 -10.87 -14.16
C LEU A 133 16.38 -11.72 -15.36
N ASN A 134 15.67 -12.83 -15.59
CA ASN A 134 16.01 -13.80 -16.64
C ASN A 134 14.98 -13.85 -17.78
N SER A 135 14.03 -12.92 -17.81
CA SER A 135 13.02 -12.85 -18.88
C SER A 135 13.63 -12.23 -20.14
N TYR A 136 13.18 -12.71 -21.32
CA TYR A 136 13.47 -12.04 -22.60
C TYR A 136 12.99 -10.58 -22.58
N ASP A 137 11.87 -10.30 -21.90
CA ASP A 137 11.25 -8.97 -21.82
C ASP A 137 11.72 -8.17 -20.59
N GLN A 138 12.88 -8.48 -20.01
CA GLN A 138 13.37 -7.82 -18.80
C GLN A 138 13.54 -6.29 -18.92
N ASP A 139 13.81 -5.81 -20.14
CA ASP A 139 14.03 -4.39 -20.45
C ASP A 139 12.74 -3.69 -20.95
N GLU A 140 11.59 -4.39 -20.95
CA GLU A 140 10.33 -3.84 -21.42
C GLU A 140 9.95 -2.57 -20.63
N LYS A 141 9.51 -1.54 -21.36
CA LYS A 141 9.08 -0.27 -20.73
C LYS A 141 7.82 -0.48 -19.91
N GLY A 142 7.81 0.04 -18.69
CA GLY A 142 6.67 -0.05 -17.80
C GLY A 142 7.08 -0.33 -16.35
N GLY A 143 6.10 -0.68 -15.53
CA GLY A 143 6.35 -1.00 -14.14
C GLY A 143 6.59 -2.48 -13.92
N LEU A 144 7.72 -2.83 -13.32
CA LEU A 144 8.00 -4.19 -12.85
C LEU A 144 7.21 -4.47 -11.57
N SER A 145 6.56 -5.64 -11.51
CA SER A 145 5.80 -6.14 -10.37
C SER A 145 6.23 -7.58 -10.00
N GLY A 146 5.59 -8.18 -9.02
CA GLY A 146 5.87 -9.55 -8.59
C GLY A 146 7.03 -9.66 -7.58
N PRO A 147 7.65 -10.84 -7.44
CA PRO A 147 8.63 -11.12 -6.38
C PRO A 147 9.77 -10.11 -6.26
N PRO A 148 10.37 -9.58 -7.35
CA PRO A 148 11.45 -8.60 -7.25
C PRO A 148 11.07 -7.32 -6.50
N LEU A 149 9.78 -7.01 -6.40
CA LEU A 149 9.28 -5.83 -5.72
C LEU A 149 9.06 -6.04 -4.21
N MET A 150 9.15 -7.27 -3.69
CA MET A 150 8.83 -7.57 -2.28
C MET A 150 9.70 -6.77 -1.31
N GLU A 151 11.01 -6.89 -1.42
CA GLU A 151 11.96 -6.23 -0.53
C GLU A 151 11.94 -4.69 -0.68
N PRO A 152 12.08 -4.10 -1.90
CA PRO A 152 12.02 -2.66 -2.07
C PRO A 152 10.74 -2.03 -1.54
N SER A 153 9.58 -2.63 -1.82
CA SER A 153 8.29 -2.10 -1.36
C SER A 153 8.09 -2.25 0.15
N THR A 154 8.69 -3.26 0.79
CA THR A 154 8.67 -3.42 2.25
C THR A 154 9.54 -2.35 2.92
N LYS A 155 10.70 -2.05 2.36
CA LYS A 155 11.57 -0.97 2.85
C LYS A 155 10.87 0.38 2.82
N VAL A 156 10.27 0.74 1.68
CA VAL A 156 9.53 2.00 1.54
C VAL A 156 8.32 2.06 2.48
N LEU A 157 7.63 0.93 2.69
CA LEU A 157 6.54 0.82 3.66
C LEU A 157 7.03 1.12 5.08
N ALA A 158 8.12 0.50 5.50
CA ALA A 158 8.76 0.72 6.80
C ALA A 158 9.20 2.18 7.00
N ASP A 159 9.73 2.81 5.94
CA ASP A 159 10.12 4.22 5.96
C ASP A 159 8.91 5.13 6.21
N PHE A 160 7.79 4.91 5.48
CA PHE A 160 6.56 5.68 5.73
C PHE A 160 5.96 5.42 7.10
N TYR A 161 6.01 4.18 7.60
CA TYR A 161 5.56 3.89 8.96
C TYR A 161 6.34 4.71 10.00
N ARG A 162 7.67 4.77 9.88
CA ARG A 162 8.54 5.58 10.74
C ARG A 162 8.29 7.08 10.59
N LEU A 163 8.26 7.58 9.34
CA LEU A 163 8.07 9.01 9.04
C LEU A 163 6.70 9.53 9.49
N THR A 164 5.69 8.69 9.52
CA THR A 164 4.35 9.04 10.02
C THR A 164 4.13 8.66 11.49
N GLU A 165 5.17 8.15 12.17
CA GLU A 165 5.09 7.69 13.56
C GLU A 165 3.95 6.69 13.79
N GLY A 166 3.66 5.83 12.80
CA GLY A 166 2.57 4.87 12.85
C GLY A 166 1.16 5.48 12.87
N LYS A 167 1.03 6.81 12.73
CA LYS A 167 -0.26 7.52 12.83
C LYS A 167 -1.12 7.43 11.58
N VAL A 168 -0.53 7.12 10.43
CA VAL A 168 -1.22 6.99 9.14
C VAL A 168 -1.35 5.52 8.80
N PRO A 169 -2.58 4.98 8.62
CA PRO A 169 -2.80 3.62 8.19
C PRO A 169 -2.14 3.32 6.85
N LEU A 170 -1.40 2.22 6.75
CA LEU A 170 -0.70 1.81 5.54
C LEU A 170 -1.28 0.51 4.98
N ILE A 171 -1.41 0.44 3.65
CA ILE A 171 -1.70 -0.80 2.91
C ILE A 171 -0.45 -1.22 2.18
N GLY A 172 0.11 -2.38 2.52
CA GLY A 172 1.31 -2.93 1.90
C GLY A 172 1.01 -3.61 0.57
N VAL A 173 1.73 -3.23 -0.49
CA VAL A 173 1.59 -3.81 -1.84
C VAL A 173 2.96 -4.03 -2.45
N GLY A 174 3.10 -5.12 -3.21
CA GLY A 174 4.30 -5.44 -3.98
C GLY A 174 4.95 -6.73 -3.53
N GLY A 175 5.01 -7.69 -4.44
CA GLY A 175 5.72 -8.96 -4.27
C GLY A 175 5.07 -9.98 -3.35
N ILE A 176 3.90 -9.71 -2.79
CA ILE A 176 3.24 -10.62 -1.85
C ILE A 176 2.70 -11.84 -2.61
N ALA A 177 3.16 -13.03 -2.22
CA ALA A 177 2.73 -14.31 -2.78
C ALA A 177 2.53 -15.39 -1.70
N SER A 178 2.71 -15.06 -0.42
CA SER A 178 2.57 -15.99 0.69
C SER A 178 2.10 -15.31 1.97
N GLY A 179 1.65 -16.09 2.95
CA GLY A 179 1.36 -15.57 4.29
C GLY A 179 2.60 -15.04 5.01
N LYS A 180 3.80 -15.55 4.67
CA LYS A 180 5.07 -15.00 5.15
C LYS A 180 5.26 -13.56 4.67
N ASP A 181 5.07 -13.30 3.38
CA ASP A 181 5.23 -11.97 2.79
C ASP A 181 4.22 -10.99 3.37
N ALA A 182 2.96 -11.43 3.52
CA ALA A 182 1.91 -10.63 4.16
C ALA A 182 2.27 -10.30 5.61
N TYR A 183 2.76 -11.27 6.36
CA TYR A 183 3.20 -11.10 7.75
C TYR A 183 4.35 -10.11 7.87
N GLU A 184 5.34 -10.20 6.98
CA GLU A 184 6.46 -9.28 6.92
C GLU A 184 6.00 -7.83 6.66
N LYS A 185 5.06 -7.62 5.73
CA LYS A 185 4.45 -6.29 5.51
C LYS A 185 3.77 -5.76 6.77
N ILE A 186 3.02 -6.61 7.48
CA ILE A 186 2.30 -6.19 8.70
C ILE A 186 3.28 -5.82 9.80
N LEU A 187 4.30 -6.62 10.05
CA LEU A 187 5.34 -6.30 11.03
C LEU A 187 6.03 -4.98 10.71
N ASN A 188 6.17 -4.64 9.43
CA ASN A 188 6.74 -3.37 8.97
C ASN A 188 5.74 -2.21 8.86
N GLY A 189 4.54 -2.34 9.44
CA GLY A 189 3.59 -1.24 9.62
C GLY A 189 2.36 -1.28 8.72
N ALA A 190 2.19 -2.30 7.86
CA ALA A 190 0.96 -2.43 7.08
C ALA A 190 -0.22 -2.86 7.96
N SER A 191 -1.31 -2.13 7.91
CA SER A 191 -2.60 -2.54 8.50
C SER A 191 -3.36 -3.53 7.61
N LEU A 192 -3.16 -3.47 6.31
CA LEU A 192 -3.74 -4.33 5.29
C LEU A 192 -2.69 -4.63 4.21
N VAL A 193 -2.93 -5.67 3.41
CA VAL A 193 -2.10 -6.01 2.24
C VAL A 193 -2.94 -6.12 0.98
N GLN A 194 -2.31 -5.86 -0.19
CA GLN A 194 -2.93 -6.00 -1.50
C GLN A 194 -2.10 -6.95 -2.38
N LEU A 195 -2.80 -7.73 -3.18
CA LEU A 195 -2.24 -8.65 -4.18
C LEU A 195 -2.65 -8.23 -5.59
N TYR A 196 -1.79 -8.49 -6.56
CA TYR A 196 -2.15 -8.39 -7.99
C TYR A 196 -1.47 -9.48 -8.81
N SER A 197 -0.17 -9.36 -9.10
CA SER A 197 0.55 -10.27 -10.00
C SER A 197 0.49 -11.74 -9.56
N SER A 198 0.59 -12.01 -8.27
CA SER A 198 0.53 -13.37 -7.72
C SER A 198 -0.82 -14.06 -7.99
N LEU A 199 -1.91 -13.31 -8.09
CA LEU A 199 -3.23 -13.88 -8.44
C LEU A 199 -3.27 -14.42 -9.87
N VAL A 200 -2.47 -13.87 -10.79
CA VAL A 200 -2.36 -14.34 -12.16
C VAL A 200 -1.73 -15.73 -12.21
N TYR A 201 -0.77 -16.01 -11.35
CA TYR A 201 -0.02 -17.26 -11.32
C TYR A 201 -0.63 -18.34 -10.43
N HIS A 202 -1.29 -17.93 -9.33
CA HIS A 202 -1.77 -18.84 -8.29
C HIS A 202 -3.30 -18.90 -8.15
N GLY A 203 -4.03 -18.06 -8.88
CA GLY A 203 -5.48 -18.00 -8.76
C GLY A 203 -5.96 -17.28 -7.50
N VAL A 204 -7.28 -17.29 -7.32
CA VAL A 204 -7.94 -16.55 -6.22
C VAL A 204 -7.86 -17.29 -4.86
N GLU A 205 -7.64 -18.58 -4.88
CA GLU A 205 -7.43 -19.44 -3.71
C GLU A 205 -6.25 -18.97 -2.86
N LEU A 206 -5.24 -18.37 -3.50
CA LEU A 206 -4.08 -17.75 -2.83
C LEU A 206 -4.47 -16.81 -1.69
N VAL A 207 -5.60 -16.11 -1.81
CA VAL A 207 -6.08 -15.20 -0.75
C VAL A 207 -6.42 -15.98 0.53
N THR A 208 -7.05 -17.16 0.39
CA THR A 208 -7.37 -18.02 1.52
C THR A 208 -6.11 -18.60 2.14
N GLU A 209 -5.20 -19.12 1.33
CA GLU A 209 -3.92 -19.68 1.78
C GLU A 209 -3.09 -18.65 2.55
N ILE A 210 -2.99 -17.42 2.04
CA ILE A 210 -2.29 -16.31 2.71
C ILE A 210 -2.94 -16.00 4.06
N LYS A 211 -4.26 -15.93 4.15
CA LYS A 211 -4.98 -15.65 5.40
C LYS A 211 -4.75 -16.73 6.45
N GLU A 212 -4.80 -17.99 6.05
CA GLU A 212 -4.58 -19.13 6.95
C GLU A 212 -3.14 -19.18 7.45
N ASP A 213 -2.14 -19.00 6.56
CA ASP A 213 -0.74 -18.97 6.95
C ASP A 213 -0.42 -17.76 7.82
N LEU A 214 -0.96 -16.58 7.49
CA LEU A 214 -0.85 -15.38 8.33
C LEU A 214 -1.41 -15.63 9.74
N ALA A 215 -2.59 -16.23 9.86
CA ALA A 215 -3.18 -16.55 11.15
C ALA A 215 -2.33 -17.55 11.97
N ARG A 216 -1.67 -18.50 11.30
CA ARG A 216 -0.74 -19.43 11.98
C ARG A 216 0.50 -18.70 12.50
N ARG A 217 1.07 -17.78 11.71
CA ARG A 217 2.24 -16.98 12.09
C ARG A 217 1.97 -16.07 13.27
N LEU A 218 0.84 -15.36 13.22
CA LEU A 218 0.40 -14.50 14.32
C LEU A 218 0.31 -15.29 15.64
N ARG A 219 -0.39 -16.44 15.64
CA ARG A 219 -0.50 -17.30 16.83
C ARG A 219 0.84 -17.83 17.30
N LYS A 220 1.71 -18.23 16.35
CA LYS A 220 3.06 -18.75 16.66
C LYS A 220 3.91 -17.72 17.39
N ASP A 221 3.76 -16.44 17.03
CA ASP A 221 4.53 -15.34 17.60
C ASP A 221 3.78 -14.63 18.76
N GLY A 222 2.62 -15.19 19.19
CA GLY A 222 1.89 -14.75 20.37
C GLY A 222 0.95 -13.56 20.17
N PHE A 223 0.68 -13.16 18.92
CA PHE A 223 -0.28 -12.09 18.63
C PHE A 223 -1.73 -12.61 18.68
N SER A 224 -2.61 -11.86 19.34
CA SER A 224 -4.04 -12.18 19.42
C SER A 224 -4.79 -11.84 18.13
N ASN A 225 -4.35 -10.81 17.41
CA ASN A 225 -4.96 -10.34 16.17
C ASN A 225 -3.94 -9.61 15.30
N VAL A 226 -4.33 -9.27 14.06
CA VAL A 226 -3.45 -8.57 13.09
C VAL A 226 -3.04 -7.19 13.60
N SER A 227 -3.95 -6.45 14.23
CA SER A 227 -3.68 -5.09 14.71
C SER A 227 -2.59 -5.04 15.78
N ASP A 228 -2.41 -6.13 16.53
CA ASP A 228 -1.33 -6.22 17.53
C ASP A 228 0.04 -6.38 16.87
N ALA A 229 0.10 -6.96 15.67
CA ALA A 229 1.32 -7.17 14.91
C ALA A 229 1.73 -5.97 14.03
N VAL A 230 0.83 -5.01 13.82
CA VAL A 230 1.12 -3.84 12.97
C VAL A 230 2.26 -3.03 13.57
N GLY A 231 3.38 -2.92 12.81
CA GLY A 231 4.55 -2.16 13.23
C GLY A 231 5.37 -2.80 14.35
N ALA A 232 5.15 -4.09 14.67
CA ALA A 232 5.86 -4.77 15.75
C ALA A 232 7.38 -4.90 15.49
N ALA A 233 7.85 -4.67 14.27
CA ALA A 233 9.28 -4.52 13.97
C ALA A 233 9.87 -3.20 14.51
N PHE A 234 9.04 -2.25 14.93
CA PHE A 234 9.40 -0.93 15.44
C PHE A 234 8.72 -0.67 16.80
N PRO A 235 9.15 -1.37 17.86
CA PRO A 235 8.51 -1.28 19.18
C PRO A 235 8.55 0.12 19.77
N GLU A 236 9.54 0.92 19.42
CA GLU A 236 9.69 2.32 19.83
C GLU A 236 8.59 3.24 19.28
N ILE A 237 7.94 2.85 18.18
CA ILE A 237 6.84 3.58 17.54
C ILE A 237 5.49 2.97 17.91
N SER A 238 5.37 1.65 17.72
CA SER A 238 4.12 0.92 17.92
C SER A 238 3.74 0.77 19.40
N GLY A 239 4.71 0.87 20.31
CA GLY A 239 4.57 0.44 21.69
C GLY A 239 4.37 -1.08 21.85
N LYS A 240 4.52 -1.84 20.77
CA LYS A 240 4.28 -3.29 20.68
C LYS A 240 5.51 -3.94 20.07
N GLY A 241 6.08 -4.92 20.74
CA GLY A 241 7.14 -5.78 20.18
C GLY A 241 6.57 -7.11 19.72
N ILE A 242 7.37 -7.88 19.02
CA ILE A 242 7.03 -9.30 18.77
C ILE A 242 7.06 -9.98 20.15
N PRO A 243 5.95 -10.60 20.60
CA PRO A 243 5.92 -11.29 21.87
C PRO A 243 7.01 -12.38 21.87
N VAL A 244 7.96 -12.26 22.78
CA VAL A 244 9.01 -13.26 22.91
C VAL A 244 8.42 -14.39 23.74
N ASP A 245 8.22 -15.55 23.12
CA ASP A 245 7.92 -16.76 23.89
C ASP A 245 9.15 -17.05 24.78
N GLU A 246 9.00 -16.85 26.10
CA GLU A 246 10.08 -17.06 27.08
C GLU A 246 10.66 -18.48 26.97
N ALA A 247 9.84 -19.46 26.58
CA ALA A 247 10.28 -20.82 26.30
C ALA A 247 11.25 -20.93 25.10
N ARG A 248 11.09 -20.04 24.10
CA ARG A 248 11.98 -19.97 22.93
C ARG A 248 13.32 -19.32 23.27
N SER A 249 13.29 -18.24 24.04
CA SER A 249 14.50 -17.56 24.54
C SER A 249 15.33 -18.51 25.42
N ALA A 250 14.69 -19.30 26.27
CA ALA A 250 15.36 -20.31 27.08
C ALA A 250 16.00 -21.42 26.23
N LYS A 251 15.29 -21.93 25.19
CA LYS A 251 15.83 -22.94 24.27
C LYS A 251 17.00 -22.39 23.42
N ALA A 252 16.89 -21.16 22.93
CA ALA A 252 17.98 -20.52 22.19
C ALA A 252 19.22 -20.27 23.06
N ALA A 253 19.02 -19.88 24.32
CA ALA A 253 20.10 -19.68 25.28
C ALA A 253 20.79 -21.02 25.66
N VAL A 254 20.02 -22.10 25.76
CA VAL A 254 20.56 -23.45 26.02
C VAL A 254 21.35 -23.97 24.80
N ALA A 255 20.80 -23.78 23.58
CA ALA A 255 21.50 -24.18 22.34
C ALA A 255 22.80 -23.41 22.12
N ALA A 256 22.82 -22.11 22.43
CA ALA A 256 24.02 -21.27 22.32
C ALA A 256 25.11 -21.65 23.35
N LYS A 257 24.74 -22.20 24.50
CA LYS A 257 25.67 -22.71 25.52
C LYS A 257 26.21 -24.11 25.17
N SER A 258 25.46 -24.95 24.44
CA SER A 258 25.92 -26.28 24.03
C SER A 258 26.93 -26.26 22.85
N ASN A 259 26.91 -25.21 22.02
CA ASN A 259 27.86 -25.04 20.90
C ASN A 259 29.18 -24.34 21.30
N LYS A 260 29.39 -24.05 22.59
CA LYS A 260 30.65 -23.46 23.12
C LYS A 260 31.44 -24.46 24.00
N LYS A 261 31.09 -25.73 23.95
CA LYS A 261 31.88 -26.85 24.47
C LYS A 261 32.30 -27.74 23.32
#